data_f047deb5d54904b446373465eccdebcf
#
_entry.id   f047deb5d54904b446373465eccdebcf
#
_cell.length_a   1.000
_cell.length_b   1.000
_cell.length_c   1.000
_cell.angle_alpha   90.00
_cell.angle_beta   90.00
_cell.angle_gamma   90.00
#
_symmetry.space_group_name_H-M   'P 1'
#
loop_
_entity.id
_entity.type
_entity.pdbx_description
1 polymer ?
#
loop_
_entity_poly.entity_id
_entity_poly.type
_entity_poly.pdbx_seq_one_letter_code
_entity_poly.pdbx_strand_id
1 'polypeptide(L)'
;MPKQPANPGDDDGDVFEQLFSNVTPLPAHGRVIHAPARRRPIPEQHLRDERAALADSLSDHIAWDIGTETGDQLVYLRNGLAQQTLKKLRRGHWVIQAELDLHGHTTSEARESLVQFLNACLRRGARCVRIIHGKGLRSKNREPVLKTKVANWLVQRDEVLAFCQARQVDGGGGAVMVLLKAEAKKRA
;
A
#
# COMPACT_ATOMS: atom_id res chain seq x y z
N MET A 1 74.60 19.91 1.05
CA MET A 1 73.16 20.28 1.15
C MET A 1 72.63 20.40 -0.28
N PRO A 2 71.74 19.53 -0.73
CA PRO A 2 71.20 19.61 -2.09
C PRO A 2 70.04 20.61 -2.11
N LYS A 3 70.00 21.47 -3.13
CA LYS A 3 68.95 22.43 -3.47
C LYS A 3 67.68 21.69 -3.84
N GLN A 4 66.58 22.07 -3.20
CA GLN A 4 65.21 21.64 -3.61
C GLN A 4 64.87 22.22 -4.99
N PRO A 5 64.22 21.46 -5.89
CA PRO A 5 63.72 21.99 -7.14
C PRO A 5 62.48 22.89 -6.90
N ALA A 6 62.44 24.00 -7.65
CA ALA A 6 61.34 24.93 -7.65
C ALA A 6 60.03 24.27 -8.12
N ASN A 7 58.94 24.66 -7.49
CA ASN A 7 57.60 24.20 -7.77
C ASN A 7 57.08 24.83 -9.07
N PRO A 8 56.62 24.08 -10.09
CA PRO A 8 56.24 24.64 -11.39
C PRO A 8 54.81 25.23 -11.42
N GLY A 9 54.29 25.72 -10.27
CA GLY A 9 52.89 26.19 -10.15
C GLY A 9 52.70 27.71 -10.06
N ASP A 10 53.78 28.50 -9.96
CA ASP A 10 53.64 29.96 -9.72
C ASP A 10 53.67 30.83 -11.00
N ASP A 11 53.95 30.25 -12.18
CA ASP A 11 54.12 31.01 -13.42
C ASP A 11 52.81 31.23 -14.21
N ASP A 12 51.77 30.43 -13.95
CA ASP A 12 50.49 30.56 -14.65
C ASP A 12 49.64 31.75 -14.18
N GLY A 13 49.82 32.20 -12.95
CA GLY A 13 49.13 33.37 -12.39
C GLY A 13 49.57 34.68 -13.02
N ASP A 14 50.89 34.84 -13.21
CA ASP A 14 51.49 36.06 -13.79
C ASP A 14 51.16 36.20 -15.29
N VAL A 15 51.10 35.11 -16.03
CA VAL A 15 50.70 35.08 -17.44
C VAL A 15 49.22 35.46 -17.60
N PHE A 16 48.36 35.03 -16.67
CA PHE A 16 46.96 35.38 -16.71
C PHE A 16 46.75 36.88 -16.43
N GLU A 17 47.39 37.43 -15.42
CA GLU A 17 47.31 38.87 -15.11
C GLU A 17 47.83 39.76 -16.22
N GLN A 18 48.93 39.36 -16.91
CA GLN A 18 49.45 40.08 -18.05
C GLN A 18 48.52 40.07 -19.26
N LEU A 19 47.89 38.93 -19.55
CA LEU A 19 46.93 38.79 -20.66
C LEU A 19 45.62 39.54 -20.44
N PHE A 20 45.21 39.70 -19.21
CA PHE A 20 43.91 40.31 -18.85
C PHE A 20 44.05 41.70 -18.19
N SER A 21 45.25 42.30 -18.21
CA SER A 21 45.49 43.64 -17.64
C SER A 21 44.64 44.76 -18.26
N ASN A 22 44.14 44.57 -19.47
CA ASN A 22 43.28 45.53 -20.16
C ASN A 22 41.79 45.24 -20.06
N VAL A 23 41.38 44.25 -19.24
CA VAL A 23 39.96 43.91 -19.07
C VAL A 23 39.37 44.76 -17.96
N THR A 24 38.40 45.58 -18.28
CA THR A 24 37.62 46.30 -17.27
C THR A 24 36.59 45.35 -16.67
N PRO A 25 36.62 45.08 -15.37
CA PRO A 25 35.62 44.24 -14.72
C PRO A 25 34.23 44.80 -14.97
N LEU A 26 33.29 43.92 -15.29
CA LEU A 26 31.89 44.32 -15.44
C LEU A 26 31.37 44.85 -14.11
N PRO A 27 30.59 45.95 -14.15
CA PRO A 27 29.99 46.48 -12.92
C PRO A 27 29.14 45.42 -12.26
N ALA A 28 29.24 45.33 -10.93
CA ALA A 28 28.44 44.38 -10.16
C ALA A 28 26.95 44.62 -10.45
N HIS A 29 26.33 43.68 -11.16
CA HIS A 29 24.92 43.76 -11.42
C HIS A 29 24.17 43.35 -10.14
N GLY A 30 23.24 44.17 -9.67
CA GLY A 30 22.41 43.89 -8.48
C GLY A 30 21.36 42.78 -8.68
N ARG A 31 21.65 41.78 -9.52
CA ARG A 31 20.78 40.62 -9.66
C ARG A 31 20.92 39.72 -8.44
N VAL A 32 19.88 39.68 -7.62
CA VAL A 32 19.76 38.72 -6.55
C VAL A 32 19.53 37.34 -7.19
N ILE A 33 20.54 36.47 -7.14
CA ILE A 33 20.40 35.08 -7.54
C ILE A 33 19.68 34.37 -6.40
N HIS A 34 18.39 34.17 -6.53
CA HIS A 34 17.64 33.35 -5.58
C HIS A 34 18.14 31.92 -5.69
N ALA A 35 18.71 31.40 -4.60
CA ALA A 35 19.01 29.99 -4.52
C ALA A 35 17.72 29.20 -4.74
N PRO A 36 17.71 28.15 -5.59
CA PRO A 36 16.52 27.34 -5.79
C PRO A 36 16.04 26.81 -4.45
N ALA A 37 14.73 26.95 -4.19
CA ALA A 37 14.13 26.43 -2.97
C ALA A 37 14.52 24.95 -2.82
N ARG A 38 15.22 24.61 -1.75
CA ARG A 38 15.58 23.23 -1.43
C ARG A 38 14.29 22.46 -1.24
N ARG A 39 13.97 21.55 -2.16
CA ARG A 39 12.86 20.62 -1.98
C ARG A 39 13.13 19.83 -0.71
N ARG A 40 12.13 19.74 0.16
CA ARG A 40 12.25 18.90 1.36
C ARG A 40 12.51 17.46 0.91
N PRO A 41 13.50 16.76 1.48
CA PRO A 41 13.74 15.36 1.13
C PRO A 41 12.46 14.56 1.43
N ILE A 42 12.04 13.75 0.47
CA ILE A 42 10.93 12.82 0.66
C ILE A 42 11.50 11.64 1.44
N PRO A 43 10.95 11.27 2.59
CA PRO A 43 11.45 10.16 3.42
C PRO A 43 11.05 8.80 2.80
N GLU A 44 11.63 8.48 1.63
CA GLU A 44 11.27 7.27 0.87
C GLU A 44 11.46 5.99 1.67
N GLN A 45 12.54 5.93 2.49
CA GLN A 45 12.80 4.76 3.33
C GLN A 45 11.68 4.59 4.37
N HIS A 46 11.30 5.65 5.06
CA HIS A 46 10.21 5.63 6.02
C HIS A 46 8.88 5.20 5.38
N LEU A 47 8.58 5.70 4.18
CA LEU A 47 7.38 5.27 3.43
C LEU A 47 7.45 3.80 2.99
N ARG A 48 8.64 3.28 2.70
CA ARG A 48 8.83 1.85 2.40
C ARG A 48 8.67 0.99 3.65
N ASP A 49 9.25 1.44 4.77
CA ASP A 49 9.15 0.73 6.05
C ASP A 49 7.70 0.71 6.58
N GLU A 50 6.96 1.81 6.45
CA GLU A 50 5.52 1.83 6.76
C GLU A 50 4.72 0.86 5.88
N ARG A 51 5.01 0.80 4.58
CA ARG A 51 4.36 -0.15 3.67
C ARG A 51 4.72 -1.59 4.01
N ALA A 52 6.00 -1.87 4.32
CA ALA A 52 6.47 -3.18 4.74
C ALA A 52 5.80 -3.60 6.06
N ALA A 53 5.75 -2.73 7.06
CA ALA A 53 5.11 -3.00 8.34
C ALA A 53 3.60 -3.30 8.17
N LEU A 54 2.90 -2.59 7.28
CA LEU A 54 1.50 -2.87 6.96
C LEU A 54 1.33 -4.22 6.25
N ALA A 55 2.25 -4.59 5.37
CA ALA A 55 2.23 -5.89 4.71
C ALA A 55 2.53 -7.01 5.71
N ASP A 56 3.51 -6.83 6.60
CA ASP A 56 3.88 -7.79 7.64
C ASP A 56 2.81 -7.95 8.73
N SER A 57 1.92 -6.97 8.89
CA SER A 57 0.79 -7.06 9.81
C SER A 57 -0.22 -8.16 9.45
N LEU A 58 -0.16 -8.68 8.23
CA LEU A 58 -0.96 -9.81 7.78
C LEU A 58 -0.08 -11.07 7.80
N SER A 59 -0.11 -11.86 8.85
CA SER A 59 0.62 -13.13 8.91
C SER A 59 -0.07 -14.21 8.07
N ASP A 60 0.71 -15.18 7.58
CA ASP A 60 0.15 -16.36 6.91
C ASP A 60 -0.40 -17.41 7.91
N HIS A 61 -0.47 -17.05 9.20
CA HIS A 61 -0.98 -17.94 10.24
C HIS A 61 -2.47 -18.20 10.00
N ILE A 62 -2.85 -19.47 10.01
CA ILE A 62 -4.24 -19.89 9.81
C ILE A 62 -5.01 -19.52 11.09
N ALA A 63 -5.96 -18.59 10.99
CA ALA A 63 -6.88 -18.32 12.06
C ALA A 63 -7.93 -19.46 12.10
N TRP A 64 -7.94 -20.25 13.18
CA TRP A 64 -8.83 -21.39 13.37
C TRP A 64 -10.32 -21.04 13.45
N ASP A 65 -10.67 -19.74 13.64
CA ASP A 65 -12.03 -19.25 13.78
C ASP A 65 -12.74 -18.93 12.45
N ILE A 66 -12.18 -19.32 11.31
CA ILE A 66 -12.92 -19.20 10.05
C ILE A 66 -13.94 -20.33 10.02
N GLY A 67 -15.17 -20.02 10.45
CA GLY A 67 -16.28 -20.97 10.44
C GLY A 67 -16.55 -21.44 9.02
N THR A 68 -16.18 -22.68 8.73
CA THR A 68 -16.68 -23.43 7.58
C THR A 68 -18.03 -24.02 7.98
N GLU A 69 -19.09 -23.20 7.90
CA GLU A 69 -20.43 -23.80 7.95
C GLU A 69 -20.61 -24.64 6.67
N THR A 70 -20.70 -25.93 6.89
CA THR A 70 -21.12 -26.96 5.94
C THR A 70 -20.69 -26.69 4.48
N GLY A 71 -19.51 -27.23 4.09
CA GLY A 71 -19.11 -27.28 2.70
C GLY A 71 -18.51 -25.99 2.15
N ASP A 72 -17.22 -25.80 2.35
CA ASP A 72 -16.34 -24.90 1.56
C ASP A 72 -16.76 -23.40 1.45
N GLN A 73 -17.76 -22.95 2.22
CA GLN A 73 -18.21 -21.56 2.23
C GLN A 73 -17.45 -20.74 3.29
N LEU A 74 -16.75 -19.68 2.81
CA LEU A 74 -16.10 -18.73 3.72
C LEU A 74 -17.13 -17.91 4.50
N VAL A 75 -17.03 -17.96 5.83
CA VAL A 75 -17.88 -17.19 6.73
C VAL A 75 -17.09 -16.76 7.95
N TYR A 76 -17.22 -15.50 8.31
CA TYR A 76 -16.63 -14.94 9.53
C TYR A 76 -17.55 -13.86 10.13
N LEU A 77 -17.65 -13.86 11.43
CA LEU A 77 -18.32 -12.81 12.19
C LEU A 77 -17.46 -12.50 13.42
N ARG A 78 -17.06 -11.26 13.58
CA ARG A 78 -16.26 -10.82 14.72
C ARG A 78 -17.05 -10.99 16.02
N ASN A 79 -16.36 -11.45 17.07
CA ASN A 79 -16.95 -11.61 18.40
C ASN A 79 -17.63 -10.32 18.88
N GLY A 80 -18.78 -10.46 19.50
CA GLY A 80 -19.59 -9.34 19.99
C GLY A 80 -20.56 -8.74 18.96
N LEU A 81 -20.62 -9.25 17.74
CA LEU A 81 -21.59 -8.85 16.73
C LEU A 81 -22.78 -9.84 16.66
N ALA A 82 -23.96 -9.29 16.39
CA ALA A 82 -25.16 -10.10 16.25
C ALA A 82 -25.12 -10.93 14.95
N GLN A 83 -25.51 -12.21 15.02
CA GLN A 83 -25.66 -13.11 13.87
C GLN A 83 -26.57 -12.53 12.77
N GLN A 84 -27.48 -11.65 13.16
CA GLN A 84 -28.34 -10.92 12.22
C GLN A 84 -27.54 -10.08 11.22
N THR A 85 -26.37 -9.56 11.61
CA THR A 85 -25.46 -8.82 10.73
C THR A 85 -24.97 -9.70 9.59
N LEU A 86 -24.50 -10.91 9.91
CA LEU A 86 -24.06 -11.87 8.91
C LEU A 86 -25.20 -12.28 7.95
N LYS A 87 -26.41 -12.56 8.51
CA LYS A 87 -27.60 -12.88 7.70
C LYS A 87 -27.94 -11.75 6.71
N LYS A 88 -27.87 -10.50 7.16
CA LYS A 88 -28.07 -9.32 6.31
C LYS A 88 -26.99 -9.22 5.22
N LEU A 89 -25.71 -9.48 5.55
CA LEU A 89 -24.60 -9.46 4.60
C LEU A 89 -24.81 -10.49 3.49
N ARG A 90 -25.13 -11.73 3.85
CA ARG A 90 -25.44 -12.82 2.90
C ARG A 90 -26.62 -12.50 1.97
N ARG A 91 -27.62 -11.78 2.46
CA ARG A 91 -28.79 -11.34 1.66
C ARG A 91 -28.49 -10.15 0.76
N GLY A 92 -27.29 -9.54 0.87
CA GLY A 92 -26.93 -8.38 0.08
C GLY A 92 -27.63 -7.09 0.53
N HIS A 93 -27.89 -6.96 1.83
CA HIS A 93 -28.55 -5.77 2.41
C HIS A 93 -27.72 -4.49 2.24
N TRP A 94 -26.39 -4.62 2.13
CA TRP A 94 -25.49 -3.48 1.91
C TRP A 94 -25.09 -3.37 0.45
N VAL A 95 -25.09 -2.14 -0.05
CA VAL A 95 -24.60 -1.83 -1.38
C VAL A 95 -23.08 -2.00 -1.41
N ILE A 96 -22.55 -2.65 -2.46
CA ILE A 96 -21.12 -2.77 -2.70
C ILE A 96 -20.59 -1.38 -3.11
N GLN A 97 -19.68 -0.83 -2.31
CA GLN A 97 -19.13 0.51 -2.49
C GLN A 97 -17.76 0.52 -3.16
N ALA A 98 -17.05 -0.60 -3.09
CA ALA A 98 -15.76 -0.78 -3.75
C ALA A 98 -15.50 -2.25 -4.04
N GLU A 99 -14.61 -2.50 -5.00
CA GLU A 99 -14.26 -3.83 -5.44
C GLU A 99 -12.75 -3.95 -5.65
N LEU A 100 -12.20 -5.12 -5.29
CA LEU A 100 -10.82 -5.50 -5.53
C LEU A 100 -10.79 -6.83 -6.27
N ASP A 101 -10.09 -6.88 -7.39
CA ASP A 101 -9.88 -8.11 -8.13
C ASP A 101 -8.42 -8.59 -7.92
N LEU A 102 -8.30 -9.79 -7.36
CA LEU A 102 -7.02 -10.45 -7.08
C LEU A 102 -6.80 -11.69 -7.97
N HIS A 103 -7.69 -11.95 -8.92
CA HIS A 103 -7.54 -13.12 -9.77
C HIS A 103 -6.23 -13.04 -10.58
N GLY A 104 -5.46 -14.12 -10.61
CA GLY A 104 -4.18 -14.15 -11.31
C GLY A 104 -3.00 -13.53 -10.57
N HIS A 105 -3.22 -12.90 -9.42
CA HIS A 105 -2.13 -12.39 -8.59
C HIS A 105 -1.36 -13.52 -7.89
N THR A 106 -0.08 -13.30 -7.68
CA THR A 106 0.70 -14.11 -6.74
C THR A 106 0.25 -13.79 -5.30
N THR A 107 0.63 -14.64 -4.36
CA THR A 107 0.28 -14.42 -2.93
C THR A 107 0.81 -13.09 -2.39
N SER A 108 2.03 -12.69 -2.75
CA SER A 108 2.64 -11.43 -2.33
C SER A 108 1.92 -10.21 -2.91
N GLU A 109 1.64 -10.22 -4.21
CA GLU A 109 0.91 -9.15 -4.88
C GLU A 109 -0.52 -9.00 -4.35
N ALA A 110 -1.21 -10.13 -4.15
CA ALA A 110 -2.55 -10.14 -3.58
C ALA A 110 -2.59 -9.55 -2.17
N ARG A 111 -1.59 -9.89 -1.33
CA ARG A 111 -1.47 -9.38 0.03
C ARG A 111 -1.28 -7.87 0.04
N GLU A 112 -0.35 -7.36 -0.74
CA GLU A 112 -0.09 -5.91 -0.84
C GLU A 112 -1.30 -5.15 -1.37
N SER A 113 -1.91 -5.64 -2.46
CA SER A 113 -3.11 -5.05 -3.06
C SER A 113 -4.28 -5.02 -2.07
N LEU A 114 -4.46 -6.08 -1.27
CA LEU A 114 -5.50 -6.15 -0.26
C LEU A 114 -5.31 -5.09 0.83
N VAL A 115 -4.08 -4.93 1.35
CA VAL A 115 -3.76 -3.94 2.39
C VAL A 115 -4.03 -2.53 1.87
N GLN A 116 -3.54 -2.19 0.68
CA GLN A 116 -3.75 -0.88 0.06
C GLN A 116 -5.23 -0.59 -0.16
N PHE A 117 -5.97 -1.58 -0.65
CA PHE A 117 -7.41 -1.47 -0.89
C PHE A 117 -8.21 -1.23 0.39
N LEU A 118 -7.98 -2.04 1.43
CA LEU A 118 -8.69 -1.88 2.72
C LEU A 118 -8.41 -0.51 3.33
N ASN A 119 -7.16 -0.06 3.34
CA ASN A 119 -6.79 1.27 3.82
C ASN A 119 -7.46 2.40 3.02
N ALA A 120 -7.57 2.25 1.71
CA ALA A 120 -8.28 3.21 0.86
C ALA A 120 -9.79 3.22 1.15
N CYS A 121 -10.39 2.05 1.34
CA CYS A 121 -11.81 1.91 1.69
C CYS A 121 -12.14 2.55 3.03
N LEU A 122 -11.29 2.36 4.04
CA LEU A 122 -11.45 2.97 5.35
C LEU A 122 -11.41 4.50 5.26
N ARG A 123 -10.41 5.06 4.58
CA ARG A 123 -10.31 6.51 4.38
C ARG A 123 -11.51 7.12 3.65
N ARG A 124 -12.18 6.33 2.79
CA ARG A 124 -13.39 6.76 2.06
C ARG A 124 -14.69 6.48 2.84
N GLY A 125 -14.61 5.84 4.00
CA GLY A 125 -15.77 5.44 4.78
C GLY A 125 -16.62 4.33 4.13
N ALA A 126 -16.02 3.52 3.24
CA ALA A 126 -16.71 2.41 2.61
C ALA A 126 -17.08 1.33 3.63
N ARG A 127 -18.33 0.87 3.62
CA ARG A 127 -18.89 -0.09 4.58
C ARG A 127 -18.95 -1.52 4.07
N CYS A 128 -19.25 -1.68 2.79
CA CYS A 128 -19.37 -2.99 2.18
C CYS A 128 -18.54 -3.04 0.91
N VAL A 129 -17.64 -4.00 0.84
CA VAL A 129 -16.73 -4.17 -0.30
C VAL A 129 -16.72 -5.60 -0.79
N ARG A 130 -16.41 -5.80 -2.06
CA ARG A 130 -16.25 -7.11 -2.69
C ARG A 130 -14.79 -7.36 -3.00
N ILE A 131 -14.31 -8.58 -2.71
CA ILE A 131 -12.96 -9.02 -3.05
C ILE A 131 -13.06 -10.28 -3.88
N ILE A 132 -12.53 -10.26 -5.09
CA ILE A 132 -12.53 -11.37 -6.04
C ILE A 132 -11.17 -12.06 -5.95
N HIS A 133 -11.12 -13.24 -5.34
CA HIS A 133 -9.90 -14.04 -5.20
C HIS A 133 -9.77 -15.14 -6.28
N GLY A 134 -10.82 -15.31 -7.07
CA GLY A 134 -10.88 -16.37 -8.10
C GLY A 134 -11.23 -17.75 -7.52
N LYS A 135 -11.58 -18.66 -8.42
CA LYS A 135 -11.98 -20.05 -8.07
C LYS A 135 -10.81 -21.03 -8.02
N GLY A 136 -9.57 -20.58 -8.26
CA GLY A 136 -8.39 -21.43 -8.24
C GLY A 136 -8.23 -22.37 -9.45
N LEU A 137 -9.06 -22.25 -10.49
CA LEU A 137 -9.06 -23.17 -11.66
C LEU A 137 -7.75 -23.17 -12.45
N ARG A 138 -6.92 -22.12 -12.30
CA ARG A 138 -5.62 -21.96 -12.96
C ARG A 138 -4.43 -22.32 -12.07
N SER A 139 -4.63 -22.66 -10.80
CA SER A 139 -3.52 -23.08 -9.92
C SER A 139 -3.04 -24.47 -10.29
N LYS A 140 -1.74 -24.78 -10.06
CA LYS A 140 -1.12 -26.08 -10.37
C LYS A 140 -1.91 -27.28 -9.83
N ASN A 141 -2.57 -27.13 -8.68
CA ASN A 141 -3.34 -28.20 -8.01
C ASN A 141 -4.85 -27.95 -8.08
N ARG A 142 -5.33 -26.96 -8.84
CA ARG A 142 -6.74 -26.53 -8.84
C ARG A 142 -7.25 -26.14 -7.44
N GLU A 143 -6.35 -25.83 -6.52
CA GLU A 143 -6.70 -25.38 -5.17
C GLU A 143 -6.84 -23.85 -5.16
N PRO A 144 -7.89 -23.31 -4.54
CA PRO A 144 -8.10 -21.86 -4.44
C PRO A 144 -7.24 -21.24 -3.32
N VAL A 145 -5.90 -21.26 -3.48
CA VAL A 145 -4.93 -20.80 -2.49
C VAL A 145 -5.25 -19.39 -1.98
N LEU A 146 -5.60 -18.48 -2.89
CA LEU A 146 -5.95 -17.11 -2.50
C LEU A 146 -7.23 -17.03 -1.69
N LYS A 147 -8.19 -17.92 -1.87
CA LYS A 147 -9.44 -17.99 -1.08
C LYS A 147 -9.12 -18.10 0.42
N THR A 148 -8.31 -19.08 0.79
CA THR A 148 -7.94 -19.33 2.19
C THR A 148 -7.05 -18.20 2.75
N LYS A 149 -6.05 -17.75 1.98
CA LYS A 149 -5.14 -16.68 2.40
C LYS A 149 -5.87 -15.35 2.61
N VAL A 150 -6.73 -14.94 1.68
CA VAL A 150 -7.54 -13.72 1.80
C VAL A 150 -8.43 -13.79 3.03
N ALA A 151 -9.08 -14.92 3.29
CA ALA A 151 -9.90 -15.09 4.50
C ALA A 151 -9.06 -14.91 5.79
N ASN A 152 -7.88 -15.55 5.85
CA ASN A 152 -6.97 -15.42 6.98
C ASN A 152 -6.50 -13.97 7.20
N TRP A 153 -6.13 -13.27 6.14
CA TRP A 153 -5.71 -11.87 6.20
C TRP A 153 -6.86 -10.95 6.64
N LEU A 154 -8.08 -11.20 6.20
CA LEU A 154 -9.26 -10.42 6.60
C LEU A 154 -9.59 -10.58 8.09
N VAL A 155 -9.43 -11.78 8.66
CA VAL A 155 -9.67 -12.01 10.09
C VAL A 155 -8.72 -11.21 10.97
N GLN A 156 -7.48 -11.03 10.53
CA GLN A 156 -6.44 -10.28 11.26
C GLN A 156 -6.66 -8.76 11.28
N ARG A 157 -7.54 -8.25 10.42
CA ARG A 157 -7.82 -6.81 10.31
C ARG A 157 -8.94 -6.40 11.23
N ASP A 158 -8.64 -5.52 12.19
CA ASP A 158 -9.60 -5.06 13.22
C ASP A 158 -10.80 -4.30 12.67
N GLU A 159 -10.64 -3.70 11.50
CA GLU A 159 -11.69 -3.00 10.79
C GLU A 159 -12.68 -3.93 10.09
N VAL A 160 -12.35 -5.20 9.90
CA VAL A 160 -13.25 -6.20 9.31
C VAL A 160 -14.22 -6.71 10.39
N LEU A 161 -15.49 -6.47 10.18
CA LEU A 161 -16.57 -6.87 11.10
C LEU A 161 -17.12 -8.26 10.79
N ALA A 162 -17.31 -8.53 9.51
CA ALA A 162 -17.82 -9.80 9.02
C ALA A 162 -17.45 -9.97 7.56
N PHE A 163 -17.36 -11.20 7.12
CA PHE A 163 -17.36 -11.52 5.70
C PHE A 163 -18.10 -12.82 5.41
N CYS A 164 -18.56 -12.97 4.19
CA CYS A 164 -19.17 -14.20 3.70
C CYS A 164 -18.90 -14.38 2.21
N GLN A 165 -19.00 -15.61 1.73
CA GLN A 165 -18.96 -15.87 0.29
C GLN A 165 -20.00 -15.01 -0.43
N ALA A 166 -19.61 -14.47 -1.59
CA ALA A 166 -20.50 -13.68 -2.41
C ALA A 166 -21.67 -14.52 -2.96
N ARG A 167 -22.80 -13.88 -3.25
CA ARG A 167 -23.91 -14.54 -3.95
C ARG A 167 -23.47 -14.92 -5.37
N GLN A 168 -24.19 -15.84 -6.01
CA GLN A 168 -23.87 -16.28 -7.37
C GLN A 168 -23.81 -15.11 -8.37
N VAL A 169 -24.71 -14.14 -8.23
CA VAL A 169 -24.77 -12.93 -9.03
C VAL A 169 -23.57 -11.96 -8.79
N ASP A 170 -22.91 -12.10 -7.64
CA ASP A 170 -21.81 -11.25 -7.20
C ASP A 170 -20.43 -11.97 -7.30
N GLY A 171 -20.36 -13.13 -7.98
CA GLY A 171 -19.11 -13.89 -8.18
C GLY A 171 -19.05 -15.25 -7.48
N GLY A 172 -20.01 -15.58 -6.63
CA GLY A 172 -20.16 -16.91 -6.00
C GLY A 172 -18.92 -17.34 -5.22
N GLY A 173 -18.48 -18.58 -5.42
CA GLY A 173 -17.32 -19.17 -4.75
C GLY A 173 -15.96 -18.54 -5.10
N GLY A 174 -15.91 -17.62 -6.07
CA GLY A 174 -14.71 -16.88 -6.44
C GLY A 174 -14.55 -15.50 -5.79
N ALA A 175 -15.53 -15.07 -4.99
CA ALA A 175 -15.53 -13.76 -4.36
C ALA A 175 -16.05 -13.81 -2.92
N VAL A 176 -15.65 -12.82 -2.12
CA VAL A 176 -16.07 -12.63 -0.73
C VAL A 176 -16.61 -11.21 -0.54
N MET A 177 -17.73 -11.11 0.16
CA MET A 177 -18.34 -9.85 0.60
C MET A 177 -17.83 -9.51 1.99
N VAL A 178 -17.31 -8.32 2.19
CA VAL A 178 -16.68 -7.87 3.44
C VAL A 178 -17.42 -6.66 3.99
N LEU A 179 -17.76 -6.71 5.26
CA LEU A 179 -18.35 -5.60 6.01
C LEU A 179 -17.26 -4.96 6.88
N LEU A 180 -17.03 -3.67 6.68
CA LEU A 180 -16.03 -2.88 7.40
C LEU A 180 -16.68 -2.04 8.51
N LYS A 181 -15.89 -1.66 9.52
CA LYS A 181 -16.29 -0.67 10.53
C LYS A 181 -16.66 0.65 9.84
N ALA A 182 -17.66 1.35 10.37
CA ALA A 182 -17.85 2.74 10.02
C ALA A 182 -16.69 3.56 10.60
N GLU A 183 -16.19 4.50 9.84
CA GLU A 183 -15.37 5.56 10.42
C GLU A 183 -16.22 6.27 11.49
N ALA A 184 -15.72 6.36 12.72
CA ALA A 184 -16.38 7.18 13.72
C ALA A 184 -16.34 8.62 13.19
N LYS A 185 -17.50 9.17 12.76
CA LYS A 185 -17.58 10.60 12.46
C LYS A 185 -16.99 11.33 13.66
N LYS A 186 -15.80 11.94 13.52
CA LYS A 186 -15.36 12.94 14.47
C LYS A 186 -16.50 13.97 14.54
N ARG A 187 -17.25 13.94 15.64
CA ARG A 187 -18.15 15.03 15.96
C ARG A 187 -17.26 16.26 16.09
N ALA A 188 -17.41 17.18 15.16
CA ALA A 188 -16.84 18.52 15.25
C ALA A 188 -17.46 19.23 16.45
#